data_23afd18664d4fb4e076ec10ef9a43d87
#
_entry.id   23afd18664d4fb4e076ec10ef9a43d87
#
_cell.length_a   1.000
_cell.length_b   1.000
_cell.length_c   1.000
_cell.angle_alpha   90.00
_cell.angle_beta   90.00
_cell.angle_gamma   90.00
#
_symmetry.space_group_name_H-M   'P 1'
#
loop_
_entity.id
_entity.type
_entity.pdbx_description
1 polymer ?
#
loop_
_entity_poly.entity_id
_entity_poly.type
_entity_poly.pdbx_seq_one_letter_code
_entity_poly.pdbx_strand_id
1 'polypeptide(L)'
;MTLFLTLLSGVAWTVVYIDAIRVGFRDRTYAIPVAALALNIAWESIYTVRSLSDGPDVQGVVNLVWFVADAVIVWTFLRYGRAELPAWITQPLFAGWSLLMLIMGFTVQLLFVAEFGWSAAPVYAAFLQNLLMSVLFIAMLVARGGIRGQTLTIAVAKWIGTLAPTLTFGVIHGSPFVLGVGVLCSVFDLVYIGLVWTAPKRESVTPAAPT
;
A
#
# COMPACT_ATOMS: atom_id res chain seq x y z
N MET A 1 20.32 -15.52 6.81
CA MET A 1 18.91 -15.73 6.37
C MET A 1 18.09 -14.46 6.57
N THR A 2 18.09 -13.84 7.73
CA THR A 2 17.33 -12.60 8.04
C THR A 2 17.68 -11.44 7.10
N LEU A 3 18.98 -11.15 6.91
CA LEU A 3 19.42 -10.09 5.97
C LEU A 3 18.88 -10.32 4.55
N PHE A 4 18.93 -11.55 4.04
CA PHE A 4 18.39 -11.88 2.72
C PHE A 4 16.89 -11.58 2.63
N LEU A 5 16.10 -11.99 3.63
CA LEU A 5 14.66 -11.74 3.67
C LEU A 5 14.34 -10.23 3.79
N THR A 6 15.13 -9.49 4.56
CA THR A 6 14.99 -8.02 4.66
C THR A 6 15.25 -7.35 3.32
N LEU A 7 16.34 -7.72 2.64
CA LEU A 7 16.67 -7.18 1.32
C LEU A 7 15.61 -7.57 0.27
N LEU A 8 15.14 -8.81 0.30
CA LEU A 8 14.09 -9.30 -0.60
C LEU A 8 12.79 -8.49 -0.41
N SER A 9 12.38 -8.25 0.83
CA SER A 9 11.23 -7.40 1.15
C SER A 9 11.43 -5.97 0.64
N GLY A 10 12.58 -5.38 0.93
CA GLY A 10 12.90 -4.01 0.52
C GLY A 10 12.87 -3.81 -1.00
N VAL A 11 13.48 -4.74 -1.75
CA VAL A 11 13.45 -4.72 -3.22
C VAL A 11 12.03 -4.92 -3.74
N ALA A 12 11.29 -5.88 -3.20
CA ALA A 12 9.93 -6.17 -3.63
C ALA A 12 8.99 -4.96 -3.42
N TRP A 13 9.04 -4.32 -2.24
CA TRP A 13 8.26 -3.10 -1.99
C TRP A 13 8.69 -1.94 -2.88
N THR A 14 9.98 -1.77 -3.13
CA THR A 14 10.46 -0.74 -4.08
C THR A 14 9.90 -0.95 -5.48
N VAL A 15 9.80 -2.19 -5.95
CA VAL A 15 9.14 -2.54 -7.22
C VAL A 15 7.65 -2.16 -7.17
N VAL A 16 6.95 -2.42 -6.06
CA VAL A 16 5.55 -2.00 -5.88
C VAL A 16 5.41 -0.49 -6.05
N TYR A 17 6.24 0.31 -5.37
CA TYR A 17 6.20 1.76 -5.43
C TYR A 17 6.47 2.29 -6.85
N ILE A 18 7.52 1.80 -7.50
CA ILE A 18 7.88 2.22 -8.86
C ILE A 18 6.72 1.91 -9.84
N ASP A 19 6.17 0.70 -9.78
CA ASP A 19 5.10 0.32 -10.69
C ASP A 19 3.78 1.03 -10.35
N ALA A 20 3.47 1.26 -9.06
CA ALA A 20 2.30 2.03 -8.62
C ALA A 20 2.36 3.48 -9.13
N ILE A 21 3.50 4.14 -9.04
CA ILE A 21 3.71 5.48 -9.60
C ILE A 21 3.53 5.44 -11.13
N ARG A 22 4.21 4.52 -11.80
CA ARG A 22 4.16 4.36 -13.27
C ARG A 22 2.73 4.19 -13.77
N VAL A 23 1.97 3.25 -13.19
CA VAL A 23 0.60 3.00 -13.63
C VAL A 23 -0.37 4.08 -13.19
N GLY A 24 -0.14 4.73 -12.05
CA GLY A 24 -0.90 5.88 -11.59
C GLY A 24 -0.92 7.00 -12.64
N PHE A 25 0.23 7.34 -13.18
CA PHE A 25 0.35 8.34 -14.27
C PHE A 25 -0.15 7.82 -15.61
N ARG A 26 0.24 6.60 -16.00
CA ARG A 26 -0.15 5.99 -17.29
C ARG A 26 -1.68 5.90 -17.41
N ASP A 27 -2.34 5.41 -16.36
CA ASP A 27 -3.77 5.14 -16.40
C ASP A 27 -4.62 6.32 -15.89
N ARG A 28 -3.95 7.42 -15.47
CA ARG A 28 -4.57 8.61 -14.86
C ARG A 28 -5.50 8.23 -13.71
N THR A 29 -4.95 7.50 -12.74
CA THR A 29 -5.65 6.97 -11.57
C THR A 29 -4.69 6.87 -10.39
N TYR A 30 -5.12 6.25 -9.31
CA TYR A 30 -4.27 5.88 -8.18
C TYR A 30 -4.14 4.36 -8.11
N ALA A 31 -2.97 3.87 -7.71
CA ALA A 31 -2.66 2.45 -7.75
C ALA A 31 -2.84 1.73 -6.41
N ILE A 32 -2.83 2.47 -5.29
CA ILE A 32 -2.98 1.91 -3.95
C ILE A 32 -4.32 2.36 -3.35
N PRO A 33 -5.12 1.46 -2.74
CA PRO A 33 -6.38 1.81 -2.10
C PRO A 33 -6.22 2.90 -1.04
N VAL A 34 -7.11 3.90 -1.03
CA VAL A 34 -6.94 5.16 -0.28
C VAL A 34 -6.71 4.97 1.22
N ALA A 35 -7.49 4.09 1.87
CA ALA A 35 -7.31 3.84 3.30
C ALA A 35 -5.95 3.18 3.61
N ALA A 36 -5.51 2.26 2.76
CA ALA A 36 -4.20 1.64 2.89
C ALA A 36 -3.08 2.65 2.63
N LEU A 37 -3.21 3.50 1.62
CA LEU A 37 -2.27 4.57 1.30
C LEU A 37 -2.14 5.58 2.45
N ALA A 38 -3.26 5.96 3.08
CA ALA A 38 -3.26 6.86 4.23
C ALA A 38 -2.53 6.26 5.45
N LEU A 39 -2.74 4.97 5.73
CA LEU A 39 -2.02 4.26 6.78
C LEU A 39 -0.52 4.14 6.46
N ASN A 40 -0.20 3.88 5.19
CA ASN A 40 1.18 3.67 4.75
C ASN A 40 2.00 4.96 4.85
N ILE A 41 1.52 6.06 4.29
CA ILE A 41 2.24 7.35 4.37
C ILE A 41 2.38 7.83 5.82
N ALA A 42 1.39 7.56 6.69
CA ALA A 42 1.49 7.87 8.11
C ALA A 42 2.57 7.00 8.79
N TRP A 43 2.62 5.71 8.48
CA TRP A 43 3.64 4.79 8.98
C TRP A 43 5.03 5.24 8.57
N GLU A 44 5.24 5.46 7.26
CA GLU A 44 6.52 5.90 6.73
C GLU A 44 6.97 7.23 7.35
N SER A 45 6.05 8.20 7.52
CA SER A 45 6.34 9.49 8.12
C SER A 45 6.82 9.35 9.56
N ILE A 46 6.04 8.67 10.39
CA ILE A 46 6.29 8.56 11.84
C ILE A 46 7.59 7.82 12.10
N TYR A 47 7.79 6.67 11.43
CA TYR A 47 8.97 5.85 11.70
C TYR A 47 10.23 6.36 11.00
N THR A 48 10.11 7.12 9.89
CA THR A 48 11.23 7.88 9.33
C THR A 48 11.71 8.95 10.30
N VAL A 49 10.79 9.79 10.83
CA VAL A 49 11.14 10.83 11.80
C VAL A 49 11.78 10.21 13.03
N ARG A 50 11.22 9.12 13.54
CA ARG A 50 11.78 8.41 14.71
C ARG A 50 13.21 7.90 14.44
N SER A 51 13.41 7.17 13.34
CA SER A 51 14.72 6.61 12.97
C SER A 51 15.78 7.70 12.80
N LEU A 52 15.44 8.78 12.09
CA LEU A 52 16.38 9.90 11.90
C LEU A 52 16.71 10.65 13.20
N SER A 53 15.77 10.67 14.16
CA SER A 53 15.97 11.31 15.47
C SER A 53 16.88 10.49 16.40
N ASP A 54 16.85 9.16 16.28
CA ASP A 54 17.70 8.25 17.05
C ASP A 54 19.13 8.13 16.47
N GLY A 55 19.36 8.68 15.30
CA GLY A 55 20.60 8.67 14.50
C GLY A 55 20.36 8.02 13.13
N PRO A 56 20.91 8.62 12.06
CA PRO A 56 20.64 8.14 10.71
C PRO A 56 21.15 6.70 10.53
N ASP A 57 20.24 5.83 10.14
CA ASP A 57 20.51 4.44 9.77
C ASP A 57 19.98 4.09 8.37
N VAL A 58 20.34 2.93 7.87
CA VAL A 58 19.94 2.47 6.52
C VAL A 58 18.42 2.34 6.43
N GLN A 59 17.76 1.90 7.50
CA GLN A 59 16.31 1.74 7.50
C GLN A 59 15.59 3.09 7.41
N GLY A 60 16.06 4.11 8.12
CA GLY A 60 15.49 5.46 8.06
C GLY A 60 15.64 6.08 6.66
N VAL A 61 16.75 5.82 5.96
CA VAL A 61 16.91 6.27 4.57
C VAL A 61 15.94 5.55 3.64
N VAL A 62 15.74 4.24 3.80
CA VAL A 62 14.79 3.46 3.01
C VAL A 62 13.36 3.96 3.25
N ASN A 63 12.96 4.15 4.51
CA ASN A 63 11.64 4.68 4.86
C ASN A 63 11.41 6.09 4.29
N LEU A 64 12.44 6.95 4.30
CA LEU A 64 12.35 8.27 3.67
C LEU A 64 12.10 8.18 2.17
N VAL A 65 12.78 7.28 1.46
CA VAL A 65 12.57 7.06 0.02
C VAL A 65 11.13 6.57 -0.23
N TRP A 66 10.63 5.65 0.58
CA TRP A 66 9.26 5.14 0.46
C TRP A 66 8.23 6.20 0.83
N PHE A 67 8.48 7.03 1.85
CA PHE A 67 7.65 8.18 2.17
C PHE A 67 7.50 9.15 0.96
N VAL A 68 8.61 9.45 0.27
CA VAL A 68 8.56 10.28 -0.94
C VAL A 68 7.76 9.61 -2.06
N ALA A 69 7.93 8.29 -2.24
CA ALA A 69 7.15 7.53 -3.20
C ALA A 69 5.64 7.53 -2.87
N ASP A 70 5.28 7.34 -1.60
CA ASP A 70 3.90 7.47 -1.13
C ASP A 70 3.33 8.87 -1.37
N ALA A 71 4.10 9.92 -1.12
CA ALA A 71 3.67 11.30 -1.40
C ALA A 71 3.33 11.49 -2.90
N VAL A 72 4.10 10.87 -3.81
CA VAL A 72 3.79 10.88 -5.24
C VAL A 72 2.51 10.09 -5.53
N ILE A 73 2.29 8.95 -4.89
CA ILE A 73 1.07 8.15 -5.07
C ILE A 73 -0.15 8.90 -4.49
N VAL A 74 -0.03 9.56 -3.33
CA VAL A 74 -1.05 10.46 -2.77
C VAL A 74 -1.37 11.58 -3.76
N TRP A 75 -0.35 12.16 -4.40
CA TRP A 75 -0.57 13.18 -5.43
C TRP A 75 -1.37 12.62 -6.62
N THR A 76 -1.11 11.40 -7.09
CA THR A 76 -1.92 10.77 -8.16
C THR A 76 -3.37 10.57 -7.70
N PHE A 77 -3.60 10.18 -6.44
CA PHE A 77 -4.95 10.08 -5.87
C PHE A 77 -5.65 11.45 -5.85
N LEU A 78 -5.01 12.50 -5.32
CA LEU A 78 -5.60 13.82 -5.25
C LEU A 78 -5.89 14.40 -6.65
N ARG A 79 -5.04 14.08 -7.63
CA ARG A 79 -5.15 14.57 -9.02
C ARG A 79 -6.21 13.85 -9.85
N TYR A 80 -6.34 12.55 -9.65
CA TYR A 80 -7.17 11.70 -10.52
C TYR A 80 -8.33 11.02 -9.79
N GLY A 81 -8.25 10.83 -8.48
CA GLY A 81 -9.20 10.01 -7.71
C GLY A 81 -10.63 10.56 -7.71
N ARG A 82 -10.80 11.89 -7.75
CA ARG A 82 -12.14 12.49 -7.82
C ARG A 82 -12.95 12.00 -9.03
N ALA A 83 -12.30 11.76 -10.15
CA ALA A 83 -12.95 11.29 -11.38
C ALA A 83 -13.46 9.83 -11.30
N GLU A 84 -13.03 9.07 -10.31
CA GLU A 84 -13.47 7.69 -10.09
C GLU A 84 -14.67 7.59 -9.14
N LEU A 85 -15.08 8.71 -8.56
CA LEU A 85 -16.19 8.78 -7.62
C LEU A 85 -17.49 9.24 -8.33
N PRO A 86 -18.67 8.89 -7.79
CA PRO A 86 -19.94 9.34 -8.31
C PRO A 86 -20.02 10.86 -8.44
N ALA A 87 -20.82 11.35 -9.39
CA ALA A 87 -20.92 12.78 -9.71
C ALA A 87 -21.39 13.65 -8.52
N TRP A 88 -22.19 13.10 -7.62
CA TRP A 88 -22.68 13.80 -6.43
C TRP A 88 -21.60 14.10 -5.38
N ILE A 89 -20.44 13.43 -5.43
CA ILE A 89 -19.28 13.76 -4.60
C ILE A 89 -18.64 15.04 -5.15
N THR A 90 -18.88 16.16 -4.53
CA THR A 90 -18.31 17.45 -4.91
C THR A 90 -16.82 17.54 -4.57
N GLN A 91 -16.10 18.53 -5.12
CA GLN A 91 -14.68 18.73 -4.81
C GLN A 91 -14.42 18.98 -3.30
N PRO A 92 -15.24 19.80 -2.58
CA PRO A 92 -15.09 19.92 -1.13
C PRO A 92 -15.30 18.63 -0.37
N LEU A 93 -16.27 17.78 -0.76
CA LEU A 93 -16.51 16.48 -0.13
C LEU A 93 -15.32 15.54 -0.37
N PHE A 94 -14.76 15.53 -1.58
CA PHE A 94 -13.56 14.76 -1.89
C PHE A 94 -12.36 15.22 -1.06
N ALA A 95 -12.13 16.54 -0.95
CA ALA A 95 -11.06 17.09 -0.14
C ALA A 95 -11.25 16.76 1.35
N GLY A 96 -12.48 16.94 1.89
CA GLY A 96 -12.80 16.58 3.27
C GLY A 96 -12.59 15.10 3.57
N TRP A 97 -13.03 14.22 2.65
CA TRP A 97 -12.80 12.79 2.73
C TRP A 97 -11.29 12.44 2.71
N SER A 98 -10.52 13.04 1.81
CA SER A 98 -9.08 12.82 1.70
C SER A 98 -8.35 13.24 2.98
N LEU A 99 -8.71 14.39 3.55
CA LEU A 99 -8.18 14.85 4.82
C LEU A 99 -8.53 13.91 5.97
N LEU A 100 -9.80 13.45 6.02
CA LEU A 100 -10.25 12.51 7.04
C LEU A 100 -9.47 11.19 6.97
N MET A 101 -9.21 10.65 5.76
CA MET A 101 -8.40 9.45 5.58
C MET A 101 -6.97 9.65 6.10
N LEU A 102 -6.37 10.82 5.83
CA LEU A 102 -5.04 11.13 6.31
C LEU A 102 -5.01 11.24 7.85
N ILE A 103 -5.95 11.96 8.45
CA ILE A 103 -6.07 12.06 9.92
C ILE A 103 -6.26 10.67 10.54
N MET A 104 -7.12 9.83 9.96
CA MET A 104 -7.33 8.45 10.39
C MET A 104 -6.02 7.66 10.35
N GLY A 105 -5.26 7.76 9.25
CA GLY A 105 -3.98 7.07 9.10
C GLY A 105 -3.00 7.43 10.21
N PHE A 106 -2.76 8.72 10.45
CA PHE A 106 -1.87 9.19 11.52
C PHE A 106 -2.39 8.79 12.90
N THR A 107 -3.70 8.94 13.16
CA THR A 107 -4.29 8.57 14.45
C THR A 107 -4.10 7.09 14.74
N VAL A 108 -4.38 6.22 13.78
CA VAL A 108 -4.22 4.76 13.96
C VAL A 108 -2.76 4.40 14.24
N GLN A 109 -1.81 4.97 13.50
CA GLN A 109 -0.39 4.70 13.73
C GLN A 109 0.08 5.16 15.11
N LEU A 110 -0.35 6.34 15.56
CA LEU A 110 -0.02 6.86 16.89
C LEU A 110 -0.67 6.03 18.01
N LEU A 111 -1.87 5.50 17.79
CA LEU A 111 -2.50 4.56 18.73
C LEU A 111 -1.70 3.26 18.85
N PHE A 112 -1.15 2.73 17.76
CA PHE A 112 -0.24 1.58 17.81
C PHE A 112 1.00 1.89 18.65
N VAL A 113 1.59 3.08 18.48
CA VAL A 113 2.76 3.50 19.28
C VAL A 113 2.38 3.64 20.77
N ALA A 114 1.22 4.21 21.06
CA ALA A 114 0.75 4.39 22.44
C ALA A 114 0.50 3.05 23.15
N GLU A 115 -0.06 2.06 22.45
CA GLU A 115 -0.42 0.76 23.00
C GLU A 115 0.78 -0.20 23.10
N PHE A 116 1.56 -0.31 22.01
CA PHE A 116 2.61 -1.33 21.87
C PHE A 116 4.03 -0.79 22.04
N GLY A 117 4.19 0.53 22.17
CA GLY A 117 5.50 1.18 22.26
C GLY A 117 6.27 1.16 20.94
N TRP A 118 7.35 1.92 20.89
CA TRP A 118 8.15 2.14 19.67
C TRP A 118 8.84 0.89 19.10
N SER A 119 9.05 -0.14 19.90
CA SER A 119 9.72 -1.37 19.48
C SER A 119 8.80 -2.35 18.77
N ALA A 120 7.54 -2.49 19.21
CA ALA A 120 6.60 -3.48 18.67
C ALA A 120 5.58 -2.86 17.71
N ALA A 121 5.19 -1.60 17.91
CA ALA A 121 4.23 -0.89 17.09
C ALA A 121 4.56 -0.94 15.58
N PRO A 122 5.82 -0.71 15.12
CA PRO A 122 6.12 -0.72 13.69
C PRO A 122 5.73 -2.03 13.01
N VAL A 123 6.03 -3.16 13.67
CA VAL A 123 5.77 -4.49 13.11
C VAL A 123 4.27 -4.79 13.10
N TYR A 124 3.57 -4.59 14.22
CA TYR A 124 2.14 -4.90 14.33
C TYR A 124 1.29 -4.02 13.43
N ALA A 125 1.58 -2.72 13.39
CA ALA A 125 0.90 -1.79 12.51
C ALA A 125 1.14 -2.15 11.03
N ALA A 126 2.39 -2.44 10.63
CA ALA A 126 2.70 -2.82 9.25
C ALA A 126 1.94 -4.07 8.80
N PHE A 127 1.84 -5.09 9.65
CA PHE A 127 1.14 -6.32 9.29
C PHE A 127 -0.38 -6.12 9.19
N LEU A 128 -1.00 -5.40 10.14
CA LEU A 128 -2.44 -5.15 10.09
C LEU A 128 -2.84 -4.22 8.94
N GLN A 129 -2.09 -3.15 8.69
CA GLN A 129 -2.36 -2.30 7.53
C GLN A 129 -2.16 -3.05 6.20
N ASN A 130 -1.20 -3.99 6.15
CA ASN A 130 -0.96 -4.80 4.97
C ASN A 130 -2.07 -5.81 4.73
N LEU A 131 -2.64 -6.42 5.77
CA LEU A 131 -3.84 -7.26 5.65
C LEU A 131 -5.02 -6.45 5.09
N LEU A 132 -5.26 -5.25 5.65
CA LEU A 132 -6.27 -4.34 5.11
C LEU A 132 -6.00 -4.00 3.64
N MET A 133 -4.75 -3.70 3.29
CA MET A 133 -4.32 -3.41 1.92
C MET A 133 -4.62 -4.59 0.99
N SER A 134 -4.33 -5.83 1.40
CA SER A 134 -4.58 -7.04 0.60
C SER A 134 -6.06 -7.20 0.26
N VAL A 135 -6.94 -6.99 1.24
CA VAL A 135 -8.40 -7.03 1.03
C VAL A 135 -8.86 -5.89 0.11
N LEU A 136 -8.36 -4.68 0.34
CA LEU A 136 -8.76 -3.49 -0.40
C LEU A 136 -8.28 -3.50 -1.86
N PHE A 137 -7.17 -4.15 -2.19
CA PHE A 137 -6.75 -4.33 -3.58
C PHE A 137 -7.76 -5.17 -4.38
N ILE A 138 -8.29 -6.23 -3.78
CA ILE A 138 -9.36 -7.04 -4.38
C ILE A 138 -10.64 -6.19 -4.55
N ALA A 139 -11.04 -5.48 -3.50
CA ALA A 139 -12.21 -4.61 -3.56
C ALA A 139 -12.08 -3.53 -4.65
N MET A 140 -10.90 -2.93 -4.79
CA MET A 140 -10.61 -1.93 -5.81
C MET A 140 -10.65 -2.54 -7.23
N LEU A 141 -10.12 -3.77 -7.41
CA LEU A 141 -10.17 -4.48 -8.69
C LEU A 141 -11.62 -4.75 -9.11
N VAL A 142 -12.44 -5.24 -8.18
CA VAL A 142 -13.87 -5.52 -8.41
C VAL A 142 -14.63 -4.23 -8.71
N ALA A 143 -14.44 -3.19 -7.91
CA ALA A 143 -15.14 -1.91 -8.09
C ALA A 143 -14.79 -1.24 -9.43
N ARG A 144 -13.56 -1.43 -9.93
CA ARG A 144 -13.11 -0.90 -11.22
C ARG A 144 -13.53 -1.76 -12.43
N GLY A 145 -13.96 -2.99 -12.19
CA GLY A 145 -14.28 -3.94 -13.25
C GLY A 145 -13.10 -4.30 -14.15
N GLY A 146 -11.86 -4.19 -13.67
CA GLY A 146 -10.66 -4.48 -14.44
C GLY A 146 -9.38 -3.93 -13.82
N ILE A 147 -8.25 -4.14 -14.50
CA ILE A 147 -6.89 -3.89 -14.00
C ILE A 147 -6.40 -2.43 -14.08
N ARG A 148 -7.29 -1.45 -14.30
CA ARG A 148 -6.89 -0.04 -14.35
C ARG A 148 -6.19 0.37 -13.05
N GLY A 149 -4.97 0.91 -13.13
CA GLY A 149 -4.13 1.28 -12.00
C GLY A 149 -3.59 0.09 -11.20
N GLN A 150 -3.70 -1.13 -11.73
CA GLN A 150 -3.22 -2.36 -11.09
C GLN A 150 -2.44 -3.18 -12.11
N THR A 151 -1.46 -3.96 -11.62
CA THR A 151 -0.64 -4.84 -12.47
C THR A 151 -0.31 -6.13 -11.74
N LEU A 152 0.01 -7.16 -12.52
CA LEU A 152 0.53 -8.40 -11.97
C LEU A 152 1.86 -8.17 -11.22
N THR A 153 2.67 -7.22 -11.68
CA THR A 153 3.93 -6.84 -11.02
C THR A 153 3.67 -6.34 -9.60
N ILE A 154 2.71 -5.41 -9.41
CA ILE A 154 2.32 -4.93 -8.07
C ILE A 154 1.83 -6.10 -7.21
N ALA A 155 0.95 -6.95 -7.75
CA ALA A 155 0.35 -8.03 -7.00
C ALA A 155 1.40 -9.05 -6.50
N VAL A 156 2.30 -9.50 -7.39
CA VAL A 156 3.34 -10.48 -7.05
C VAL A 156 4.41 -9.85 -6.14
N ALA A 157 4.88 -8.65 -6.47
CA ALA A 157 5.90 -7.98 -5.66
C ALA A 157 5.39 -7.68 -4.24
N LYS A 158 4.13 -7.22 -4.09
CA LYS A 158 3.49 -7.03 -2.79
C LYS A 158 3.46 -8.32 -1.98
N TRP A 159 3.04 -9.44 -2.59
CA TRP A 159 3.04 -10.73 -1.93
C TRP A 159 4.42 -11.14 -1.43
N ILE A 160 5.45 -11.06 -2.29
CA ILE A 160 6.85 -11.38 -1.91
C ILE A 160 7.32 -10.44 -0.81
N GLY A 161 7.04 -9.14 -0.93
CA GLY A 161 7.41 -8.11 0.04
C GLY A 161 6.81 -8.34 1.43
N THR A 162 5.63 -8.99 1.51
CA THR A 162 4.97 -9.34 2.78
C THR A 162 5.40 -10.71 3.28
N LEU A 163 5.59 -11.69 2.39
CA LEU A 163 6.00 -13.03 2.77
C LEU A 163 7.37 -13.05 3.47
N ALA A 164 8.32 -12.27 2.97
CA ALA A 164 9.67 -12.21 3.54
C ALA A 164 9.68 -11.76 5.01
N PRO A 165 9.06 -10.64 5.43
CA PRO A 165 8.95 -10.28 6.84
C PRO A 165 8.06 -11.23 7.64
N THR A 166 7.07 -11.90 7.04
CA THR A 166 6.28 -12.95 7.70
C THR A 166 7.19 -14.09 8.15
N LEU A 167 8.11 -14.53 7.30
CA LEU A 167 9.09 -15.56 7.65
C LEU A 167 10.07 -15.03 8.72
N THR A 168 10.51 -13.78 8.62
CA THR A 168 11.44 -13.20 9.59
C THR A 168 10.82 -13.09 10.98
N PHE A 169 9.72 -12.36 11.09
CA PHE A 169 9.11 -12.05 12.40
C PHE A 169 8.18 -13.16 12.90
N GLY A 170 7.46 -13.84 11.98
CA GLY A 170 6.53 -14.89 12.33
C GLY A 170 7.22 -16.22 12.65
N VAL A 171 8.18 -16.65 11.81
CA VAL A 171 8.83 -17.96 11.97
C VAL A 171 10.15 -17.82 12.74
N ILE A 172 11.07 -16.97 12.29
CA ILE A 172 12.42 -16.90 12.89
C ILE A 172 12.37 -16.26 14.28
N HIS A 173 11.63 -15.17 14.44
CA HIS A 173 11.46 -14.51 15.74
C HIS A 173 10.29 -15.07 16.56
N GLY A 174 9.51 -16.01 16.00
CA GLY A 174 8.50 -16.78 16.72
C GLY A 174 7.26 -16.02 17.14
N SER A 175 6.83 -14.98 16.39
CA SER A 175 5.60 -14.24 16.68
C SER A 175 4.36 -14.92 16.09
N PRO A 176 3.47 -15.55 16.88
CA PRO A 176 2.27 -16.19 16.35
C PRO A 176 1.31 -15.20 15.69
N PHE A 177 1.23 -13.97 16.23
CA PHE A 177 0.41 -12.90 15.67
C PHE A 177 0.86 -12.54 14.25
N VAL A 178 2.16 -12.27 14.08
CA VAL A 178 2.73 -11.91 12.77
C VAL A 178 2.60 -13.07 11.77
N LEU A 179 2.84 -14.30 12.23
CA LEU A 179 2.65 -15.48 11.39
C LEU A 179 1.20 -15.61 10.92
N GLY A 180 0.24 -15.52 11.84
CA GLY A 180 -1.18 -15.61 11.52
C GLY A 180 -1.64 -14.53 10.55
N VAL A 181 -1.32 -13.26 10.83
CA VAL A 181 -1.67 -12.14 9.95
C VAL A 181 -0.96 -12.25 8.59
N GLY A 182 0.31 -12.63 8.58
CA GLY A 182 1.08 -12.82 7.35
C GLY A 182 0.54 -13.96 6.46
N VAL A 183 0.07 -15.05 7.06
CA VAL A 183 -0.63 -16.12 6.33
C VAL A 183 -1.92 -15.61 5.72
N LEU A 184 -2.72 -14.85 6.46
CA LEU A 184 -3.93 -14.20 5.92
C LEU A 184 -3.59 -13.24 4.76
N CYS A 185 -2.57 -12.40 4.91
CA CYS A 185 -2.09 -11.56 3.80
C CYS A 185 -1.78 -12.41 2.57
N SER A 186 -1.01 -13.52 2.75
CA SER A 186 -0.64 -14.40 1.63
C SER A 186 -1.85 -15.03 0.95
N VAL A 187 -2.88 -15.43 1.70
CA VAL A 187 -4.12 -15.96 1.13
C VAL A 187 -4.81 -14.92 0.23
N PHE A 188 -5.02 -13.70 0.75
CA PHE A 188 -5.64 -12.63 -0.03
C PHE A 188 -4.77 -12.19 -1.21
N ASP A 189 -3.47 -12.10 -1.04
CA ASP A 189 -2.55 -11.70 -2.11
C ASP A 189 -2.50 -12.74 -3.25
N LEU A 190 -2.52 -14.04 -2.93
CA LEU A 190 -2.59 -15.10 -3.95
C LEU A 190 -3.93 -15.08 -4.70
N VAL A 191 -5.04 -14.85 -4.00
CA VAL A 191 -6.35 -14.61 -4.64
C VAL A 191 -6.28 -13.39 -5.55
N TYR A 192 -5.71 -12.28 -5.07
CA TYR A 192 -5.55 -11.06 -5.86
C TYR A 192 -4.67 -11.28 -7.11
N ILE A 193 -3.56 -12.00 -7.00
CA ILE A 193 -2.71 -12.39 -8.15
C ILE A 193 -3.54 -13.15 -9.19
N GLY A 194 -4.32 -14.16 -8.76
CA GLY A 194 -5.19 -14.94 -9.65
C GLY A 194 -6.25 -14.07 -10.34
N LEU A 195 -6.87 -13.15 -9.59
CA LEU A 195 -7.86 -12.22 -10.15
C LEU A 195 -7.23 -11.24 -11.16
N VAL A 196 -6.07 -10.66 -10.86
CA VAL A 196 -5.36 -9.77 -11.79
C VAL A 196 -4.91 -10.50 -13.05
N TRP A 197 -4.49 -11.78 -12.91
CA TRP A 197 -4.12 -12.61 -14.05
C TRP A 197 -5.28 -12.85 -15.02
N THR A 198 -6.49 -13.08 -14.48
CA THR A 198 -7.69 -13.43 -15.25
C THR A 198 -8.54 -12.21 -15.62
N ALA A 199 -8.35 -11.07 -14.96
CA ALA A 199 -9.15 -9.88 -15.20
C ALA A 199 -8.98 -9.33 -16.62
N PRO A 200 -10.07 -8.83 -17.24
CA PRO A 200 -10.01 -8.26 -18.57
C PRO A 200 -9.04 -7.08 -18.61
N LYS A 201 -8.10 -7.12 -19.52
CA LYS A 201 -7.30 -5.95 -19.90
C LYS A 201 -8.26 -5.02 -20.62
N ARG A 202 -8.54 -3.84 -20.06
CA ARG A 202 -9.45 -2.88 -20.67
C ARG A 202 -8.94 -2.54 -22.06
N GLU A 203 -9.68 -2.94 -23.10
CA GLU A 203 -9.46 -2.42 -24.45
C GLU A 203 -9.61 -0.91 -24.38
N SER A 204 -8.66 -0.18 -24.98
CA SER A 204 -8.78 1.26 -25.17
C SER A 204 -10.10 1.51 -25.89
N VAL A 205 -11.08 2.11 -25.20
CA VAL A 205 -12.29 2.58 -25.86
C VAL A 205 -11.83 3.61 -26.89
N THR A 206 -11.74 3.18 -28.14
CA THR A 206 -11.58 4.09 -29.28
C THR A 206 -12.81 4.99 -29.25
N PRO A 207 -12.69 6.33 -29.14
CA PRO A 207 -13.83 7.21 -29.24
C PRO A 207 -14.58 6.90 -30.54
N ALA A 208 -15.86 6.58 -30.46
CA ALA A 208 -16.69 6.46 -31.64
C ALA A 208 -16.53 7.75 -32.45
N ALA A 209 -16.21 7.62 -33.74
CA ALA A 209 -16.14 8.76 -34.64
C ALA A 209 -17.48 9.48 -34.61
N PRO A 210 -17.51 10.83 -34.54
CA PRO A 210 -18.76 11.57 -34.62
C PRO A 210 -19.40 11.30 -36.01
N THR A 211 -20.62 10.77 -35.99
CA THR A 211 -21.50 10.62 -37.17
C THR A 211 -22.07 11.97 -37.58
#